data_287230ebfeb4e6e55015a00835e8f9ad
#
_entry.id   287230ebfeb4e6e55015a00835e8f9ad
#
_cell.length_a   1.000
_cell.length_b   1.000
_cell.length_c   1.000
_cell.angle_alpha   90.00
_cell.angle_beta   90.00
_cell.angle_gamma   90.00
#
_symmetry.space_group_name_H-M   'P 1'
#
loop_
_entity.id
_entity.type
_entity.pdbx_description
1 polymer ?
#
loop_
_entity_poly.entity_id
_entity_poly.type
_entity_poly.pdbx_seq_one_letter_code
_entity_poly.pdbx_strand_id
1 'polypeptide(L)'
;MTDLAIAAHGLRKSYGDKTVLDGVDLAVPEGTIFSLLGPNGAGKTTAVKILSTLITADAGVLRVGGHDLTTDPQAVRAAIGVTGQFSAVDGLITGEENMLLMADLHHLPKREGRRVAAELLERFDLTDAAKKPASTYSGGMKRRLDIAMTLVGDPRIIFLDEPTTGLDPRARHNMWQIIRELVTGGVTVFLTTQYLEEADELADRIAVLHDGTVAAEGSADELKRLIPGGHVRLRFTDPAAYRHAAATLRAVTPDDAALALRIPSDGSQRELRSILDRLDGAGIEADELTVHTPDLDDVFFALTGPADVTDQPKETTR
;
A
#
# COMPACT_ATOMS: atom_id res chain seq x y z
N MET A 1 18.31 13.29 12.38
CA MET A 1 16.99 12.74 12.80
C MET A 1 16.06 13.06 11.65
N THR A 2 15.44 12.06 11.04
CA THR A 2 14.48 12.29 9.93
C THR A 2 13.25 12.94 10.55
N ASP A 3 12.84 14.10 10.01
CA ASP A 3 11.62 14.75 10.48
C ASP A 3 10.41 13.92 10.07
N LEU A 4 9.42 13.80 10.97
CA LEU A 4 8.20 13.05 10.72
C LEU A 4 7.10 13.96 10.19
N ALA A 5 6.57 13.62 9.03
CA ALA A 5 5.38 14.26 8.48
C ALA A 5 4.14 13.91 9.29
N ILE A 6 4.04 12.63 9.74
CA ILE A 6 2.94 12.15 10.58
C ILE A 6 3.53 11.35 11.74
N ALA A 7 3.10 11.67 12.95
CA ALA A 7 3.40 10.91 14.17
C ALA A 7 2.08 10.64 14.90
N ALA A 8 1.73 9.37 15.06
CA ALA A 8 0.57 8.93 15.83
C ALA A 8 1.04 7.93 16.89
N HIS A 9 0.65 8.15 18.12
CA HIS A 9 0.93 7.26 19.23
C HIS A 9 -0.35 6.92 19.98
N GLY A 10 -0.66 5.62 20.03
CA GLY A 10 -1.82 5.11 20.73
C GLY A 10 -3.16 5.58 20.16
N LEU A 11 -3.25 5.77 18.85
CA LEU A 11 -4.47 6.22 18.18
C LEU A 11 -5.61 5.24 18.42
N ARG A 12 -6.72 5.72 19.00
CA ARG A 12 -7.93 4.92 19.26
C ARG A 12 -9.16 5.60 18.69
N LYS A 13 -10.07 4.76 18.18
CA LYS A 13 -11.39 5.19 17.70
C LYS A 13 -12.42 4.09 17.83
N SER A 14 -13.56 4.43 18.42
CA SER A 14 -14.71 3.55 18.53
C SER A 14 -15.97 4.22 17.99
N TYR A 15 -16.91 3.44 17.52
CA TYR A 15 -18.25 3.86 17.11
C TYR A 15 -19.27 3.00 17.87
N GLY A 16 -19.91 3.59 18.90
CA GLY A 16 -20.69 2.82 19.86
C GLY A 16 -19.79 1.78 20.55
N ASP A 17 -20.21 0.53 20.54
CA ASP A 17 -19.48 -0.58 21.17
C ASP A 17 -18.39 -1.18 20.28
N LYS A 18 -18.27 -0.71 19.02
CA LYS A 18 -17.27 -1.25 18.08
C LYS A 18 -15.99 -0.40 18.09
N THR A 19 -14.91 -0.97 18.60
CA THR A 19 -13.57 -0.40 18.43
C THR A 19 -13.11 -0.64 16.99
N VAL A 20 -12.69 0.43 16.30
CA VAL A 20 -12.23 0.41 14.89
C VAL A 20 -10.73 0.60 14.80
N LEU A 21 -10.15 1.42 15.71
CA LEU A 21 -8.69 1.56 15.86
C LEU A 21 -8.37 1.40 17.35
N ASP A 22 -7.39 0.56 17.66
CA ASP A 22 -7.05 0.20 19.02
C ASP A 22 -5.54 0.32 19.28
N GLY A 23 -5.10 1.54 19.58
CA GLY A 23 -3.71 1.79 19.94
C GLY A 23 -2.75 1.79 18.73
N VAL A 24 -3.19 2.33 17.60
CA VAL A 24 -2.37 2.41 16.39
C VAL A 24 -1.25 3.43 16.54
N ASP A 25 -0.01 2.97 16.33
CA ASP A 25 1.20 3.80 16.24
C ASP A 25 1.62 3.92 14.76
N LEU A 26 1.97 5.14 14.33
CA LEU A 26 2.47 5.42 12.97
C LEU A 26 3.59 6.45 13.03
N ALA A 27 4.65 6.22 12.26
CA ALA A 27 5.78 7.14 12.10
C ALA A 27 6.10 7.31 10.61
N VAL A 28 5.56 8.36 9.99
CA VAL A 28 5.71 8.63 8.56
C VAL A 28 6.80 9.67 8.35
N PRO A 29 7.94 9.32 7.72
CA PRO A 29 8.99 10.27 7.39
C PRO A 29 8.54 11.27 6.31
N GLU A 30 9.09 12.50 6.36
CA GLU A 30 8.86 13.48 5.31
C GLU A 30 9.44 13.01 3.96
N GLY A 31 8.76 13.37 2.86
CA GLY A 31 9.20 13.07 1.49
C GLY A 31 9.17 11.59 1.14
N THR A 32 8.29 10.80 1.76
CA THR A 32 8.13 9.36 1.48
C THR A 32 6.70 9.02 1.07
N ILE A 33 6.55 7.84 0.45
CA ILE A 33 5.26 7.18 0.24
C ILE A 33 5.04 6.18 1.38
N PHE A 34 4.07 6.45 2.23
CA PHE A 34 3.66 5.54 3.30
C PHE A 34 2.31 4.90 2.95
N SER A 35 2.25 3.58 2.97
CA SER A 35 1.03 2.82 2.70
C SER A 35 0.44 2.23 3.98
N LEU A 36 -0.83 2.54 4.25
CA LEU A 36 -1.64 1.82 5.24
C LEU A 36 -2.43 0.73 4.52
N LEU A 37 -1.88 -0.48 4.53
CA LEU A 37 -2.42 -1.67 3.86
C LEU A 37 -3.38 -2.41 4.80
N GLY A 38 -4.47 -2.94 4.27
CA GLY A 38 -5.36 -3.80 5.07
C GLY A 38 -6.67 -4.11 4.36
N PRO A 39 -7.46 -5.08 4.86
CA PRO A 39 -8.73 -5.45 4.26
C PRO A 39 -9.78 -4.34 4.44
N ASN A 40 -10.92 -4.51 3.76
CA ASN A 40 -12.06 -3.63 3.96
C ASN A 40 -12.58 -3.75 5.39
N GLY A 41 -12.83 -2.59 6.02
CA GLY A 41 -13.28 -2.53 7.41
C GLY A 41 -12.18 -2.57 8.47
N ALA A 42 -10.90 -2.70 8.11
CA ALA A 42 -9.77 -2.69 9.05
C ALA A 42 -9.57 -1.34 9.78
N GLY A 43 -10.16 -0.25 9.29
CA GLY A 43 -10.03 1.08 9.90
C GLY A 43 -9.23 2.09 9.09
N LYS A 44 -8.74 1.75 7.89
CA LYS A 44 -7.92 2.61 7.02
C LYS A 44 -8.52 4.01 6.79
N THR A 45 -9.74 4.06 6.26
CA THR A 45 -10.46 5.33 6.03
C THR A 45 -10.72 6.10 7.34
N THR A 46 -10.91 5.40 8.46
CA THR A 46 -11.05 6.04 9.77
C THR A 46 -9.75 6.72 10.19
N ALA A 47 -8.61 6.07 10.00
CA ALA A 47 -7.30 6.65 10.28
C ALA A 47 -7.06 7.90 9.41
N VAL A 48 -7.33 7.84 8.08
CA VAL A 48 -7.24 9.01 7.19
C VAL A 48 -8.13 10.14 7.68
N LYS A 49 -9.40 9.88 8.01
CA LYS A 49 -10.33 10.92 8.49
C LYS A 49 -9.86 11.57 9.78
N ILE A 50 -9.24 10.83 10.69
CA ILE A 50 -8.68 11.40 11.93
C ILE A 50 -7.45 12.25 11.61
N LEU A 51 -6.47 11.69 10.90
CA LEU A 51 -5.22 12.38 10.59
C LEU A 51 -5.42 13.62 9.73
N SER A 52 -6.50 13.64 8.92
CA SER A 52 -6.93 14.81 8.15
C SER A 52 -7.90 15.75 8.90
N THR A 53 -8.10 15.56 10.19
CA THR A 53 -8.98 16.38 11.05
C THR A 53 -10.47 16.36 10.69
N LEU A 54 -10.94 15.42 9.88
CA LEU A 54 -12.36 15.29 9.52
C LEU A 54 -13.20 14.70 10.65
N ILE A 55 -12.61 13.88 11.50
CA ILE A 55 -13.20 13.37 12.74
C ILE A 55 -12.16 13.38 13.86
N THR A 56 -12.61 13.37 15.11
CA THR A 56 -11.72 13.33 16.27
C THR A 56 -11.40 11.90 16.69
N ALA A 57 -10.15 11.68 17.14
CA ALA A 57 -9.77 10.47 17.86
C ALA A 57 -10.39 10.42 19.24
N ASP A 58 -10.57 9.22 19.79
CA ASP A 58 -11.03 9.04 21.17
C ASP A 58 -9.84 9.05 22.16
N ALA A 59 -8.64 8.64 21.70
CA ALA A 59 -7.39 8.72 22.43
C ALA A 59 -6.18 8.73 21.48
N GLY A 60 -5.01 9.07 22.01
CA GLY A 60 -3.73 9.11 21.30
C GLY A 60 -3.14 10.52 21.24
N VAL A 61 -1.83 10.56 20.95
CA VAL A 61 -1.09 11.81 20.68
C VAL A 61 -0.79 11.84 19.20
N LEU A 62 -1.36 12.81 18.48
CA LEU A 62 -1.34 12.84 17.03
C LEU A 62 -0.77 14.16 16.52
N ARG A 63 0.24 14.08 15.64
CA ARG A 63 0.85 15.23 15.00
C ARG A 63 0.92 15.01 13.49
N VAL A 64 0.58 16.04 12.71
CA VAL A 64 0.67 16.06 11.26
C VAL A 64 1.29 17.37 10.82
N GLY A 65 2.32 17.31 9.98
CA GLY A 65 3.07 18.46 9.53
C GLY A 65 3.75 19.25 10.66
N GLY A 66 4.07 18.57 11.79
CA GLY A 66 4.63 19.16 12.99
C GLY A 66 3.59 19.76 13.95
N HIS A 67 2.30 19.80 13.57
CA HIS A 67 1.21 20.40 14.36
C HIS A 67 0.40 19.31 15.09
N ASP A 68 -0.06 19.63 16.30
CA ASP A 68 -0.92 18.76 17.08
C ASP A 68 -2.37 18.84 16.57
N LEU A 69 -3.01 17.69 16.33
CA LEU A 69 -4.35 17.63 15.74
C LEU A 69 -5.43 18.22 16.65
N THR A 70 -5.22 18.19 17.96
CA THR A 70 -6.20 18.65 18.95
C THR A 70 -6.10 20.15 19.19
N THR A 71 -4.87 20.65 19.31
CA THR A 71 -4.62 22.05 19.70
C THR A 71 -4.46 22.98 18.51
N ASP A 72 -4.02 22.46 17.35
CA ASP A 72 -3.77 23.28 16.15
C ASP A 72 -4.30 22.65 14.85
N PRO A 73 -5.59 22.28 14.79
CA PRO A 73 -6.16 21.62 13.60
C PRO A 73 -6.18 22.51 12.36
N GLN A 74 -6.12 23.84 12.52
CA GLN A 74 -6.08 24.74 11.37
C GLN A 74 -4.73 24.70 10.64
N ALA A 75 -3.63 24.67 11.38
CA ALA A 75 -2.30 24.51 10.80
C ALA A 75 -2.12 23.15 10.13
N VAL A 76 -2.70 22.08 10.74
CA VAL A 76 -2.76 20.78 10.08
C VAL A 76 -3.47 20.89 8.73
N ARG A 77 -4.69 21.45 8.68
CA ARG A 77 -5.45 21.61 7.42
C ARG A 77 -4.74 22.46 6.37
N ALA A 78 -3.95 23.44 6.79
CA ALA A 78 -3.16 24.25 5.87
C ALA A 78 -1.96 23.49 5.27
N ALA A 79 -1.49 22.43 5.94
CA ALA A 79 -0.34 21.63 5.51
C ALA A 79 -0.70 20.40 4.68
N ILE A 80 -2.00 20.03 4.60
CA ILE A 80 -2.44 18.78 4.01
C ILE A 80 -3.35 18.97 2.80
N GLY A 81 -3.30 18.00 1.87
CA GLY A 81 -4.32 17.76 0.86
C GLY A 81 -4.98 16.41 1.10
N VAL A 82 -6.26 16.27 0.78
CA VAL A 82 -7.02 15.03 1.02
C VAL A 82 -7.83 14.67 -0.20
N THR A 83 -7.57 13.50 -0.76
CA THR A 83 -8.43 12.89 -1.77
C THR A 83 -9.14 11.69 -1.15
N GLY A 84 -10.45 11.81 -0.98
CA GLY A 84 -11.27 10.77 -0.39
C GLY A 84 -11.56 9.60 -1.34
N GLN A 85 -12.28 8.61 -0.82
CA GLN A 85 -12.78 7.48 -1.60
C GLN A 85 -13.76 7.92 -2.70
N PHE A 86 -14.57 8.96 -2.43
CA PHE A 86 -15.44 9.59 -3.42
C PHE A 86 -14.76 10.85 -3.97
N SER A 87 -14.82 10.99 -5.30
CA SER A 87 -14.24 12.15 -5.97
C SER A 87 -14.99 13.44 -5.58
N ALA A 88 -14.23 14.50 -5.27
CA ALA A 88 -14.76 15.83 -5.03
C ALA A 88 -15.02 16.61 -6.33
N VAL A 89 -14.75 16.02 -7.49
CA VAL A 89 -14.94 16.66 -8.80
C VAL A 89 -16.43 16.90 -9.07
N ASP A 90 -16.79 18.16 -9.30
CA ASP A 90 -18.12 18.50 -9.79
C ASP A 90 -18.21 18.19 -11.29
N GLY A 91 -19.07 17.20 -11.62
CA GLY A 91 -19.28 16.76 -13.00
C GLY A 91 -20.00 17.77 -13.89
N LEU A 92 -20.70 18.76 -13.33
CA LEU A 92 -21.48 19.74 -14.07
C LEU A 92 -20.64 20.86 -14.67
N ILE A 93 -19.48 21.14 -14.07
CA ILE A 93 -18.55 22.16 -14.52
C ILE A 93 -17.33 21.52 -15.22
N THR A 94 -16.54 22.33 -15.90
CA THR A 94 -15.35 21.88 -16.62
C THR A 94 -14.20 21.52 -15.65
N GLY A 95 -13.17 20.82 -16.16
CA GLY A 95 -11.96 20.58 -15.38
C GLY A 95 -11.27 21.86 -14.93
N GLU A 96 -11.19 22.85 -15.80
CA GLU A 96 -10.62 24.17 -15.47
C GLU A 96 -11.43 24.88 -14.37
N GLU A 97 -12.76 24.87 -14.47
CA GLU A 97 -13.63 25.46 -13.43
C GLU A 97 -13.53 24.75 -12.08
N ASN A 98 -13.37 23.42 -12.05
CA ASN A 98 -13.07 22.68 -10.83
C ASN A 98 -11.77 23.17 -10.18
N MET A 99 -10.71 23.33 -10.97
CA MET A 99 -9.43 23.84 -10.47
C MET A 99 -9.51 25.27 -9.96
N LEU A 100 -10.25 26.15 -10.69
CA LEU A 100 -10.45 27.54 -10.27
C LEU A 100 -11.32 27.63 -9.00
N LEU A 101 -12.30 26.76 -8.84
CA LEU A 101 -13.07 26.66 -7.60
C LEU A 101 -12.17 26.36 -6.40
N MET A 102 -11.21 25.42 -6.55
CA MET A 102 -10.25 25.12 -5.50
C MET A 102 -9.33 26.32 -5.23
N ALA A 103 -8.89 27.03 -6.27
CA ALA A 103 -8.08 28.25 -6.11
C ALA A 103 -8.84 29.34 -5.32
N ASP A 104 -10.13 29.52 -5.59
CA ASP A 104 -10.97 30.46 -4.86
C ASP A 104 -11.17 30.05 -3.39
N LEU A 105 -11.36 28.73 -3.13
CA LEU A 105 -11.47 28.19 -1.77
C LEU A 105 -10.17 28.33 -0.96
N HIS A 106 -9.02 28.27 -1.64
CA HIS A 106 -7.70 28.58 -1.04
C HIS A 106 -7.37 30.07 -1.01
N HIS A 107 -8.33 30.94 -1.40
CA HIS A 107 -8.18 32.40 -1.41
C HIS A 107 -7.01 32.90 -2.28
N LEU A 108 -6.65 32.16 -3.33
CA LEU A 108 -5.61 32.59 -4.26
C LEU A 108 -6.07 33.80 -5.10
N PRO A 109 -5.19 34.79 -5.33
CA PRO A 109 -5.50 35.87 -6.27
C PRO A 109 -5.86 35.30 -7.64
N LYS A 110 -6.86 35.86 -8.34
CA LYS A 110 -7.38 35.32 -9.62
C LYS A 110 -6.30 35.02 -10.67
N ARG A 111 -5.25 35.84 -10.74
CA ARG A 111 -4.13 35.63 -11.66
C ARG A 111 -3.31 34.41 -11.27
N GLU A 112 -3.04 34.27 -9.98
CA GLU A 112 -2.30 33.13 -9.41
C GLU A 112 -3.10 31.84 -9.53
N GLY A 113 -4.38 31.85 -9.16
CA GLY A 113 -5.27 30.68 -9.30
C GLY A 113 -5.33 30.15 -10.73
N ARG A 114 -5.40 31.05 -11.74
CA ARG A 114 -5.36 30.62 -13.15
C ARG A 114 -4.02 30.03 -13.54
N ARG A 115 -2.90 30.56 -13.05
CA ARG A 115 -1.56 30.02 -13.31
C ARG A 115 -1.43 28.63 -12.72
N VAL A 116 -1.75 28.46 -11.43
CA VAL A 116 -1.68 27.16 -10.73
C VAL A 116 -2.61 26.13 -11.39
N ALA A 117 -3.85 26.54 -11.73
CA ALA A 117 -4.79 25.65 -12.43
C ALA A 117 -4.23 25.15 -13.76
N ALA A 118 -3.66 26.04 -14.59
CA ALA A 118 -3.09 25.67 -15.87
C ALA A 118 -1.88 24.73 -15.73
N GLU A 119 -0.96 25.02 -14.81
CA GLU A 119 0.22 24.22 -14.53
C GLU A 119 -0.15 22.81 -14.02
N LEU A 120 -1.12 22.70 -13.12
CA LEU A 120 -1.59 21.43 -12.62
C LEU A 120 -2.35 20.62 -13.69
N LEU A 121 -3.20 21.25 -14.49
CA LEU A 121 -3.87 20.59 -15.61
C LEU A 121 -2.88 20.03 -16.64
N GLU A 122 -1.80 20.77 -16.92
CA GLU A 122 -0.71 20.30 -17.78
C GLU A 122 0.05 19.12 -17.14
N ARG A 123 0.48 19.27 -15.88
CA ARG A 123 1.19 18.22 -15.14
C ARG A 123 0.42 16.91 -15.07
N PHE A 124 -0.92 16.98 -14.99
CA PHE A 124 -1.80 15.80 -14.90
C PHE A 124 -2.34 15.32 -16.25
N ASP A 125 -1.82 15.84 -17.38
CA ASP A 125 -2.23 15.49 -18.74
C ASP A 125 -3.76 15.64 -18.93
N LEU A 126 -4.30 16.80 -18.55
CA LEU A 126 -5.72 17.15 -18.63
C LEU A 126 -5.98 18.39 -19.47
N THR A 127 -4.95 19.01 -20.10
CA THR A 127 -5.03 20.26 -20.85
C THR A 127 -6.06 20.18 -21.98
N ASP A 128 -6.07 19.10 -22.78
CA ASP A 128 -6.99 18.89 -23.90
C ASP A 128 -8.45 18.70 -23.49
N ALA A 129 -8.66 18.32 -22.23
CA ALA A 129 -9.96 18.10 -21.63
C ALA A 129 -10.41 19.25 -20.72
N ALA A 130 -9.51 20.20 -20.40
CA ALA A 130 -9.72 21.23 -19.39
C ALA A 130 -11.05 22.00 -19.55
N LYS A 131 -11.46 22.27 -20.78
CA LYS A 131 -12.69 23.02 -21.11
C LYS A 131 -13.92 22.14 -21.33
N LYS A 132 -13.81 20.83 -21.15
CA LYS A 132 -14.95 19.90 -21.24
C LYS A 132 -15.57 19.68 -19.86
N PRO A 133 -16.89 19.47 -19.75
CA PRO A 133 -17.52 19.11 -18.49
C PRO A 133 -16.89 17.83 -17.89
N ALA A 134 -16.60 17.84 -16.59
CA ALA A 134 -15.95 16.73 -15.94
C ALA A 134 -16.81 15.45 -15.89
N SER A 135 -18.13 15.55 -16.14
CA SER A 135 -19.00 14.39 -16.38
C SER A 135 -18.54 13.53 -17.55
N THR A 136 -17.89 14.12 -18.57
CA THR A 136 -17.40 13.44 -19.78
C THR A 136 -16.05 12.77 -19.58
N TYR A 137 -15.40 12.95 -18.44
CA TYR A 137 -14.10 12.38 -18.15
C TYR A 137 -14.19 10.88 -17.88
N SER A 138 -13.16 10.13 -18.29
CA SER A 138 -12.98 8.74 -17.85
C SER A 138 -12.73 8.68 -16.34
N GLY A 139 -12.86 7.49 -15.74
CA GLY A 139 -12.55 7.30 -14.31
C GLY A 139 -11.13 7.75 -13.96
N GLY A 140 -10.14 7.38 -14.77
CA GLY A 140 -8.75 7.81 -14.60
C GLY A 140 -8.55 9.32 -14.73
N MET A 141 -9.25 9.98 -15.67
CA MET A 141 -9.20 11.43 -15.79
C MET A 141 -9.82 12.14 -14.59
N LYS A 142 -10.96 11.64 -14.08
CA LYS A 142 -11.58 12.18 -12.87
C LYS A 142 -10.66 12.05 -11.67
N ARG A 143 -10.00 10.90 -11.51
CA ARG A 143 -9.07 10.67 -10.40
C ARG A 143 -7.83 11.56 -10.50
N ARG A 144 -7.29 11.78 -11.71
CA ARG A 144 -6.20 12.73 -11.94
C ARG A 144 -6.61 14.17 -11.60
N LEU A 145 -7.80 14.59 -12.02
CA LEU A 145 -8.34 15.91 -11.68
C LEU A 145 -8.53 16.08 -10.17
N ASP A 146 -9.05 15.06 -9.50
CA ASP A 146 -9.29 15.05 -8.05
C ASP A 146 -7.97 15.26 -7.27
N ILE A 147 -6.90 14.55 -7.65
CA ILE A 147 -5.57 14.76 -7.05
C ILE A 147 -5.01 16.14 -7.41
N ALA A 148 -5.15 16.58 -8.67
CA ALA A 148 -4.70 17.91 -9.07
C ALA A 148 -5.38 19.02 -8.24
N MET A 149 -6.68 18.87 -7.96
CA MET A 149 -7.43 19.80 -7.10
C MET A 149 -6.85 19.89 -5.70
N THR A 150 -6.38 18.78 -5.12
CA THR A 150 -5.79 18.79 -3.76
C THR A 150 -4.44 19.51 -3.71
N LEU A 151 -3.74 19.62 -4.84
CA LEU A 151 -2.44 20.29 -4.95
C LEU A 151 -2.53 21.83 -5.07
N VAL A 152 -3.70 22.38 -5.30
CA VAL A 152 -3.89 23.84 -5.48
C VAL A 152 -3.43 24.63 -4.27
N GLY A 153 -3.58 24.06 -3.06
CA GLY A 153 -3.15 24.67 -1.79
C GLY A 153 -1.67 24.48 -1.45
N ASP A 154 -0.87 23.89 -2.35
CA ASP A 154 0.55 23.57 -2.13
C ASP A 154 0.80 22.78 -0.82
N PRO A 155 0.13 21.62 -0.62
CA PRO A 155 0.24 20.86 0.60
C PRO A 155 1.60 20.16 0.71
N ARG A 156 2.13 20.06 1.95
CA ARG A 156 3.33 19.25 2.24
C ARG A 156 3.04 17.77 2.37
N ILE A 157 1.80 17.42 2.71
CA ILE A 157 1.35 16.04 2.94
C ILE A 157 0.05 15.82 2.18
N ILE A 158 -0.06 14.70 1.46
CA ILE A 158 -1.31 14.31 0.78
C ILE A 158 -1.79 12.97 1.32
N PHE A 159 -3.07 12.94 1.68
CA PHE A 159 -3.79 11.71 2.00
C PHE A 159 -4.55 11.23 0.78
N LEU A 160 -4.32 9.99 0.36
CA LEU A 160 -4.98 9.33 -0.75
C LEU A 160 -5.73 8.08 -0.23
N ASP A 161 -7.05 8.15 -0.15
CA ASP A 161 -7.85 7.01 0.30
C ASP A 161 -8.23 6.13 -0.91
N GLU A 162 -7.59 4.96 -1.03
CA GLU A 162 -7.74 3.97 -2.10
C GLU A 162 -7.65 4.60 -3.52
N PRO A 163 -6.50 5.22 -3.89
CA PRO A 163 -6.38 6.08 -5.07
C PRO A 163 -6.63 5.38 -6.40
N THR A 164 -6.48 4.08 -6.48
CA THR A 164 -6.59 3.32 -7.74
C THR A 164 -7.80 2.40 -7.83
N THR A 165 -8.66 2.41 -6.80
CA THR A 165 -9.87 1.58 -6.79
C THR A 165 -10.77 1.92 -7.97
N GLY A 166 -11.19 0.88 -8.72
CA GLY A 166 -12.04 1.02 -9.90
C GLY A 166 -11.34 1.49 -11.19
N LEU A 167 -10.03 1.66 -11.18
CA LEU A 167 -9.26 1.96 -12.37
C LEU A 167 -8.85 0.67 -13.10
N ASP A 168 -8.79 0.76 -14.43
CA ASP A 168 -8.18 -0.28 -15.24
C ASP A 168 -6.66 -0.38 -15.01
N PRO A 169 -5.97 -1.48 -15.37
CA PRO A 169 -4.55 -1.67 -15.10
C PRO A 169 -3.65 -0.55 -15.66
N ARG A 170 -3.97 -0.02 -16.84
CA ARG A 170 -3.20 1.07 -17.45
C ARG A 170 -3.37 2.39 -16.68
N ALA A 171 -4.61 2.73 -16.32
CA ALA A 171 -4.91 3.92 -15.54
C ALA A 171 -4.29 3.84 -14.13
N ARG A 172 -4.26 2.64 -13.53
CA ARG A 172 -3.59 2.37 -12.25
C ARG A 172 -2.09 2.65 -12.34
N HIS A 173 -1.42 2.08 -13.33
CA HIS A 173 0.01 2.29 -13.54
C HIS A 173 0.38 3.76 -13.76
N ASN A 174 -0.42 4.48 -14.54
CA ASN A 174 -0.25 5.92 -14.72
C ASN A 174 -0.44 6.69 -13.40
N MET A 175 -1.38 6.27 -12.56
CA MET A 175 -1.59 6.87 -11.24
C MET A 175 -0.40 6.65 -10.31
N TRP A 176 0.21 5.48 -10.34
CA TRP A 176 1.44 5.20 -9.58
C TRP A 176 2.60 6.11 -10.00
N GLN A 177 2.75 6.38 -11.28
CA GLN A 177 3.77 7.32 -11.77
C GLN A 177 3.52 8.73 -11.23
N ILE A 178 2.28 9.21 -11.26
CA ILE A 178 1.91 10.51 -10.70
C ILE A 178 2.24 10.59 -9.21
N ILE A 179 1.91 9.55 -8.44
CA ILE A 179 2.20 9.52 -7.00
C ILE A 179 3.71 9.58 -6.73
N ARG A 180 4.53 8.85 -7.49
CA ARG A 180 6.00 8.92 -7.39
C ARG A 180 6.55 10.32 -7.72
N GLU A 181 5.98 10.98 -8.73
CA GLU A 181 6.37 12.34 -9.11
C GLU A 181 6.04 13.37 -8.02
N LEU A 182 4.93 13.19 -7.27
CA LEU A 182 4.59 14.06 -6.14
C LEU A 182 5.68 14.00 -5.07
N VAL A 183 6.15 12.80 -4.74
CA VAL A 183 7.19 12.60 -3.71
C VAL A 183 8.55 13.10 -4.20
N THR A 184 8.88 12.90 -5.47
CA THR A 184 10.09 13.50 -6.07
C THR A 184 10.06 15.04 -5.98
N GLY A 185 8.86 15.65 -6.01
CA GLY A 185 8.64 17.08 -5.79
C GLY A 185 8.66 17.52 -4.32
N GLY A 186 8.94 16.60 -3.38
CA GLY A 186 9.07 16.90 -1.94
C GLY A 186 7.77 16.74 -1.13
N VAL A 187 6.68 16.29 -1.74
CA VAL A 187 5.42 16.02 -1.05
C VAL A 187 5.50 14.68 -0.35
N THR A 188 5.02 14.59 0.89
CA THR A 188 4.82 13.31 1.57
C THR A 188 3.46 12.74 1.19
N VAL A 189 3.41 11.46 0.82
CA VAL A 189 2.16 10.77 0.47
C VAL A 189 1.83 9.72 1.52
N PHE A 190 0.65 9.84 2.12
CA PHE A 190 0.03 8.80 2.93
C PHE A 190 -1.13 8.20 2.15
N LEU A 191 -1.00 6.96 1.71
CA LEU A 191 -2.07 6.28 0.98
C LEU A 191 -2.64 5.11 1.76
N THR A 192 -3.92 4.84 1.54
CA THR A 192 -4.53 3.59 1.99
C THR A 192 -4.78 2.69 0.79
N THR A 193 -4.63 1.39 0.97
CA THR A 193 -4.95 0.41 -0.06
C THR A 193 -5.35 -0.94 0.52
N GLN A 194 -6.07 -1.73 -0.26
CA GLN A 194 -6.28 -3.15 -0.04
C GLN A 194 -5.51 -4.00 -1.08
N TYR A 195 -4.86 -3.35 -2.04
CA TYR A 195 -4.10 -4.01 -3.10
C TYR A 195 -2.64 -4.14 -2.69
N LEU A 196 -2.19 -5.37 -2.50
CA LEU A 196 -0.82 -5.69 -2.11
C LEU A 196 0.19 -5.24 -3.17
N GLU A 197 -0.15 -5.41 -4.46
CA GLU A 197 0.65 -4.94 -5.59
C GLU A 197 0.90 -3.41 -5.53
N GLU A 198 -0.12 -2.62 -5.16
CA GLU A 198 0.04 -1.16 -5.03
C GLU A 198 0.99 -0.78 -3.90
N ALA A 199 0.87 -1.46 -2.76
CA ALA A 199 1.76 -1.23 -1.62
C ALA A 199 3.20 -1.65 -1.95
N ASP A 200 3.40 -2.80 -2.62
CA ASP A 200 4.72 -3.31 -3.04
C ASP A 200 5.41 -2.38 -4.03
N GLU A 201 4.67 -1.86 -5.01
CA GLU A 201 5.19 -1.02 -6.08
C GLU A 201 5.48 0.43 -5.66
N LEU A 202 4.67 0.98 -4.74
CA LEU A 202 4.72 2.40 -4.44
C LEU A 202 5.42 2.74 -3.13
N ALA A 203 5.21 1.94 -2.08
CA ALA A 203 5.47 2.40 -0.74
C ALA A 203 6.95 2.23 -0.34
N ASP A 204 7.53 3.29 0.22
CA ASP A 204 8.81 3.21 0.92
C ASP A 204 8.65 2.47 2.26
N ARG A 205 7.48 2.64 2.91
CA ARG A 205 7.10 1.92 4.13
C ARG A 205 5.62 1.54 4.08
N ILE A 206 5.32 0.37 4.62
CA ILE A 206 3.98 -0.23 4.66
C ILE A 206 3.67 -0.55 6.11
N ALA A 207 2.51 -0.09 6.61
CA ALA A 207 1.92 -0.59 7.84
C ALA A 207 0.72 -1.48 7.49
N VAL A 208 0.74 -2.73 7.96
CA VAL A 208 -0.36 -3.68 7.76
C VAL A 208 -1.36 -3.51 8.89
N LEU A 209 -2.53 -2.94 8.59
CA LEU A 209 -3.61 -2.75 9.54
C LEU A 209 -4.57 -3.93 9.50
N HIS A 210 -4.71 -4.62 10.64
CA HIS A 210 -5.63 -5.74 10.81
C HIS A 210 -6.35 -5.61 12.15
N ASP A 211 -7.66 -5.82 12.15
CA ASP A 211 -8.52 -5.73 13.34
C ASP A 211 -8.25 -4.50 14.23
N GLY A 212 -8.05 -3.35 13.57
CA GLY A 212 -7.84 -2.08 14.25
C GLY A 212 -6.46 -1.86 14.85
N THR A 213 -5.50 -2.76 14.63
CA THR A 213 -4.12 -2.67 15.11
C THR A 213 -3.12 -2.78 13.95
N VAL A 214 -1.90 -2.24 14.12
CA VAL A 214 -0.80 -2.47 13.17
C VAL A 214 -0.15 -3.81 13.49
N ALA A 215 -0.39 -4.80 12.61
CA ALA A 215 0.16 -6.15 12.74
C ALA A 215 1.66 -6.21 12.40
N ALA A 216 2.11 -5.41 11.43
CA ALA A 216 3.51 -5.29 11.05
C ALA A 216 3.76 -3.95 10.34
N GLU A 217 4.99 -3.42 10.43
CA GLU A 217 5.44 -2.25 9.70
C GLU A 217 6.87 -2.43 9.18
N GLY A 218 7.13 -2.03 7.95
CA GLY A 218 8.45 -2.11 7.33
C GLY A 218 8.43 -1.70 5.86
N SER A 219 9.57 -1.77 5.19
CA SER A 219 9.59 -1.77 3.72
C SER A 219 9.00 -3.09 3.18
N ALA A 220 8.62 -3.13 1.91
CA ALA A 220 8.13 -4.36 1.28
C ALA A 220 9.10 -5.54 1.49
N ASP A 221 10.40 -5.30 1.30
CA ASP A 221 11.46 -6.30 1.50
C ASP A 221 11.62 -6.73 2.97
N GLU A 222 11.46 -5.79 3.92
CA GLU A 222 11.50 -6.12 5.34
C GLU A 222 10.32 -7.01 5.73
N LEU A 223 9.11 -6.67 5.26
CA LEU A 223 7.91 -7.46 5.52
C LEU A 223 8.00 -8.87 4.91
N LYS A 224 8.46 -8.99 3.65
CA LYS A 224 8.67 -10.27 2.99
C LYS A 224 9.65 -11.19 3.74
N ARG A 225 10.63 -10.62 4.47
CA ARG A 225 11.57 -11.41 5.31
C ARG A 225 11.00 -11.89 6.64
N LEU A 226 9.86 -11.34 7.09
CA LEU A 226 9.21 -11.80 8.33
C LEU A 226 8.67 -13.23 8.20
N ILE A 227 8.44 -13.69 6.97
CA ILE A 227 7.85 -15.00 6.71
C ILE A 227 8.90 -15.94 6.14
N PRO A 228 9.15 -17.07 6.84
CA PRO A 228 9.90 -18.17 6.25
C PRO A 228 9.01 -18.85 5.20
N GLY A 229 9.34 -18.79 3.94
CA GLY A 229 8.49 -19.41 2.91
C GLY A 229 9.10 -19.42 1.52
N GLY A 230 10.25 -18.80 1.31
CA GLY A 230 10.99 -18.92 0.07
C GLY A 230 11.31 -20.39 -0.21
N HIS A 231 11.05 -20.85 -1.43
CA HIS A 231 11.36 -22.21 -1.80
C HIS A 231 11.68 -22.31 -3.29
N VAL A 232 12.52 -23.28 -3.61
CA VAL A 232 12.73 -23.74 -4.98
C VAL A 232 11.76 -24.90 -5.23
N ARG A 233 10.94 -24.78 -6.28
CA ARG A 233 10.07 -25.85 -6.75
C ARG A 233 10.72 -26.49 -7.96
N LEU A 234 10.96 -27.81 -7.87
CA LEU A 234 11.40 -28.67 -8.96
C LEU A 234 10.26 -29.54 -9.41
N ARG A 235 9.94 -29.58 -10.70
CA ARG A 235 8.94 -30.46 -11.27
C ARG A 235 9.59 -31.46 -12.20
N PHE A 236 9.06 -32.68 -12.18
CA PHE A 236 9.53 -33.81 -12.96
C PHE A 236 8.37 -34.41 -13.73
N THR A 237 8.62 -34.91 -14.94
CA THR A 237 7.68 -35.72 -15.72
C THR A 237 7.90 -37.21 -15.50
N ASP A 238 9.16 -37.58 -15.18
CA ASP A 238 9.50 -38.99 -14.85
C ASP A 238 9.38 -39.27 -13.34
N PRO A 239 8.48 -40.19 -12.91
CA PRO A 239 8.38 -40.58 -11.51
C PRO A 239 9.66 -41.23 -10.92
N ALA A 240 10.54 -41.78 -11.75
CA ALA A 240 11.81 -42.34 -11.27
C ALA A 240 12.81 -41.22 -10.92
N ALA A 241 12.93 -40.20 -11.80
CA ALA A 241 13.73 -39.00 -11.56
C ALA A 241 13.23 -38.24 -10.32
N TYR A 242 11.91 -38.08 -10.18
CA TYR A 242 11.28 -37.45 -8.99
C TYR A 242 11.68 -38.15 -7.70
N ARG A 243 11.53 -39.49 -7.61
CA ARG A 243 11.90 -40.27 -6.40
C ARG A 243 13.41 -40.19 -6.11
N HIS A 244 14.23 -40.23 -7.15
CA HIS A 244 15.69 -40.12 -7.00
C HIS A 244 16.08 -38.70 -6.48
N ALA A 245 15.46 -37.67 -7.01
CA ALA A 245 15.66 -36.30 -6.53
C ALA A 245 15.21 -36.11 -5.07
N ALA A 246 14.04 -36.65 -4.70
CA ALA A 246 13.55 -36.64 -3.32
C ALA A 246 14.48 -37.35 -2.32
N ALA A 247 15.13 -38.40 -2.74
CA ALA A 247 16.13 -39.13 -1.91
C ALA A 247 17.48 -38.38 -1.84
N THR A 248 17.87 -37.64 -2.88
CA THR A 248 19.16 -36.96 -3.00
C THR A 248 19.15 -35.59 -2.31
N LEU A 249 18.05 -34.87 -2.42
CA LEU A 249 17.88 -33.54 -1.82
C LEU A 249 17.41 -33.67 -0.37
N ARG A 250 17.95 -32.85 0.53
CA ARG A 250 17.56 -32.81 1.94
C ARG A 250 16.48 -31.75 2.18
N ALA A 251 15.65 -32.00 3.21
CA ALA A 251 14.62 -31.06 3.66
C ALA A 251 13.64 -30.65 2.54
N VAL A 252 13.17 -31.64 1.76
CA VAL A 252 12.19 -31.42 0.70
C VAL A 252 10.78 -31.73 1.17
N THR A 253 9.81 -30.92 0.72
CA THR A 253 8.39 -31.24 0.86
C THR A 253 7.91 -31.79 -0.48
N PRO A 254 7.54 -33.11 -0.53
CA PRO A 254 7.09 -33.74 -1.75
C PRO A 254 5.63 -33.35 -2.08
N ASP A 255 5.35 -33.21 -3.36
CA ASP A 255 4.00 -33.13 -3.94
C ASP A 255 3.88 -34.27 -4.96
N ASP A 256 3.45 -35.42 -4.51
CA ASP A 256 3.40 -36.64 -5.32
C ASP A 256 2.40 -36.56 -6.48
N ALA A 257 1.33 -35.77 -6.30
CA ALA A 257 0.30 -35.57 -7.35
C ALA A 257 0.83 -34.76 -8.53
N ALA A 258 1.68 -33.78 -8.25
CA ALA A 258 2.28 -32.94 -9.27
C ALA A 258 3.69 -33.39 -9.69
N LEU A 259 4.23 -34.47 -9.10
CA LEU A 259 5.63 -34.89 -9.21
C LEU A 259 6.59 -33.71 -8.99
N ALA A 260 6.34 -32.92 -7.95
CA ALA A 260 7.11 -31.75 -7.62
C ALA A 260 7.74 -31.81 -6.22
N LEU A 261 8.91 -31.23 -6.08
CA LEU A 261 9.61 -31.07 -4.81
C LEU A 261 9.72 -29.60 -4.46
N ARG A 262 9.40 -29.24 -3.21
CA ARG A 262 9.65 -27.92 -2.66
C ARG A 262 10.84 -27.99 -1.71
N ILE A 263 11.82 -27.13 -1.95
CA ILE A 263 13.05 -27.05 -1.17
C ILE A 263 13.10 -25.69 -0.52
N PRO A 264 13.05 -25.56 0.82
CA PRO A 264 13.20 -24.27 1.48
C PRO A 264 14.47 -23.56 0.99
N SER A 265 14.35 -22.30 0.59
CA SER A 265 15.44 -21.52 0.04
C SER A 265 15.16 -20.03 0.21
N ASP A 266 16.20 -19.23 0.48
CA ASP A 266 16.15 -17.77 0.44
C ASP A 266 16.18 -17.19 -0.97
N GLY A 267 16.23 -18.06 -2.00
CA GLY A 267 16.35 -17.68 -3.41
C GLY A 267 17.73 -17.14 -3.80
N SER A 268 18.71 -17.18 -2.91
CA SER A 268 20.06 -16.69 -3.21
C SER A 268 20.75 -17.51 -4.30
N GLN A 269 21.57 -16.84 -5.10
CA GLN A 269 22.38 -17.51 -6.13
C GLN A 269 23.22 -18.67 -5.57
N ARG A 270 23.67 -18.55 -4.32
CA ARG A 270 24.47 -19.59 -3.64
C ARG A 270 23.65 -20.85 -3.38
N GLU A 271 22.44 -20.68 -2.85
CA GLU A 271 21.53 -21.82 -2.59
C GLU A 271 21.08 -22.48 -3.87
N LEU A 272 20.67 -21.68 -4.87
CA LEU A 272 20.29 -22.21 -6.18
C LEU A 272 21.40 -23.03 -6.81
N ARG A 273 22.63 -22.52 -6.79
CA ARG A 273 23.81 -23.27 -7.30
C ARG A 273 24.01 -24.57 -6.52
N SER A 274 23.89 -24.54 -5.19
CA SER A 274 24.02 -25.75 -4.35
C SER A 274 22.96 -26.82 -4.66
N ILE A 275 21.73 -26.42 -4.98
CA ILE A 275 20.67 -27.33 -5.40
C ILE A 275 21.01 -27.94 -6.76
N LEU A 276 21.39 -27.11 -7.74
CA LEU A 276 21.76 -27.55 -9.09
C LEU A 276 22.98 -28.49 -9.06
N ASP A 277 24.05 -28.13 -8.34
CA ASP A 277 25.25 -28.98 -8.21
C ASP A 277 24.93 -30.38 -7.65
N ARG A 278 23.96 -30.49 -6.73
CA ARG A 278 23.51 -31.79 -6.19
C ARG A 278 22.72 -32.60 -7.22
N LEU A 279 21.86 -31.95 -7.99
CA LEU A 279 21.13 -32.61 -9.07
C LEU A 279 22.07 -33.12 -10.14
N ASP A 280 23.01 -32.26 -10.59
CA ASP A 280 24.03 -32.61 -11.60
C ASP A 280 24.93 -33.75 -11.10
N GLY A 281 25.39 -33.71 -9.86
CA GLY A 281 26.20 -34.77 -9.24
C GLY A 281 25.49 -36.11 -9.13
N ALA A 282 24.15 -36.11 -9.12
CA ALA A 282 23.32 -37.31 -9.12
C ALA A 282 22.82 -37.71 -10.52
N GLY A 283 23.15 -36.94 -11.55
CA GLY A 283 22.68 -37.18 -12.92
C GLY A 283 21.17 -37.00 -13.07
N ILE A 284 20.56 -36.11 -12.27
CA ILE A 284 19.11 -35.86 -12.26
C ILE A 284 18.85 -34.52 -12.96
N GLU A 285 17.93 -34.52 -13.91
CA GLU A 285 17.45 -33.31 -14.57
C GLU A 285 15.99 -33.05 -14.18
N ALA A 286 15.69 -31.83 -13.75
CA ALA A 286 14.32 -31.38 -13.50
C ALA A 286 13.77 -30.73 -14.75
N ASP A 287 12.52 -31.03 -15.12
CA ASP A 287 11.88 -30.45 -16.29
C ASP A 287 11.55 -28.95 -16.11
N GLU A 288 11.31 -28.53 -14.85
CA GLU A 288 11.02 -27.15 -14.51
C GLU A 288 11.59 -26.81 -13.15
N LEU A 289 12.24 -25.65 -13.05
CA LEU A 289 12.72 -25.07 -11.82
C LEU A 289 12.08 -23.69 -11.66
N THR A 290 11.36 -23.48 -10.56
CA THR A 290 10.77 -22.17 -10.21
C THR A 290 11.30 -21.76 -8.84
N VAL A 291 11.72 -20.52 -8.73
CA VAL A 291 12.09 -19.91 -7.45
C VAL A 291 10.90 -19.13 -6.96
N HIS A 292 10.34 -19.52 -5.81
CA HIS A 292 9.33 -18.76 -5.12
C HIS A 292 10.00 -17.96 -4.00
N THR A 293 9.94 -16.66 -4.09
CA THR A 293 10.29 -15.75 -2.99
C THR A 293 8.98 -15.26 -2.37
N PRO A 294 8.89 -15.18 -1.02
CA PRO A 294 7.69 -14.65 -0.38
C PRO A 294 7.30 -13.31 -0.98
N ASP A 295 6.03 -13.13 -1.24
CA ASP A 295 5.43 -11.88 -1.67
C ASP A 295 4.62 -11.24 -0.52
N LEU A 296 4.02 -10.08 -0.76
CA LEU A 296 3.19 -9.43 0.25
C LEU A 296 1.87 -10.17 0.50
N ASP A 297 1.40 -11.01 -0.46
CA ASP A 297 0.23 -11.86 -0.27
C ASP A 297 0.52 -12.90 0.82
N ASP A 298 1.70 -13.55 0.76
CA ASP A 298 2.14 -14.49 1.79
C ASP A 298 2.25 -13.83 3.17
N VAL A 299 2.82 -12.61 3.21
CA VAL A 299 2.92 -11.80 4.44
C VAL A 299 1.52 -11.52 5.01
N PHE A 300 0.64 -11.05 4.15
CA PHE A 300 -0.71 -10.69 4.54
C PHE A 300 -1.47 -11.88 5.10
N PHE A 301 -1.45 -13.03 4.41
CA PHE A 301 -2.10 -14.25 4.88
C PHE A 301 -1.52 -14.76 6.20
N ALA A 302 -0.21 -14.69 6.39
CA ALA A 302 0.41 -15.11 7.64
C ALA A 302 0.05 -14.22 8.84
N LEU A 303 -0.11 -12.91 8.60
CA LEU A 303 -0.45 -11.93 9.64
C LEU A 303 -1.96 -11.85 9.92
N THR A 304 -2.82 -12.20 8.94
CA THR A 304 -4.27 -12.01 9.02
C THR A 304 -5.07 -13.30 8.95
N GLY A 305 -4.41 -14.42 8.60
CA GLY A 305 -5.02 -15.75 8.57
C GLY A 305 -5.51 -16.21 9.95
N PRO A 306 -6.45 -17.16 10.01
CA PRO A 306 -6.84 -17.76 11.29
C PRO A 306 -5.59 -18.34 11.95
N ALA A 307 -5.36 -17.98 13.23
CA ALA A 307 -4.27 -18.55 14.01
C ALA A 307 -4.33 -20.07 13.90
N ASP A 308 -3.25 -20.69 13.40
CA ASP A 308 -3.17 -22.15 13.31
C ASP A 308 -3.50 -22.74 14.68
N VAL A 309 -4.61 -23.49 14.75
CA VAL A 309 -5.02 -24.26 15.92
C VAL A 309 -4.09 -25.47 16.00
N THR A 310 -2.84 -25.23 16.36
CA THR A 310 -1.87 -26.25 16.74
C THR A 310 -1.51 -26.04 18.20
N ASP A 311 -2.48 -26.30 19.08
CA ASP A 311 -2.23 -26.87 20.41
C ASP A 311 -3.57 -27.35 21.02
N GLN A 312 -4.03 -28.51 20.60
CA GLN A 312 -4.95 -29.31 21.43
C GLN A 312 -4.11 -30.32 22.22
N PRO A 313 -4.06 -30.20 23.54
CA PRO A 313 -3.50 -31.28 24.35
C PRO A 313 -4.36 -32.51 24.16
N LYS A 314 -3.73 -33.62 23.79
CA LYS A 314 -4.36 -34.94 23.78
C LYS A 314 -4.93 -35.24 25.16
N GLU A 315 -6.25 -35.20 25.30
CA GLU A 315 -6.93 -35.79 26.46
C GLU A 315 -6.61 -37.28 26.50
N THR A 316 -5.87 -37.65 27.53
CA THR A 316 -5.63 -39.02 27.88
C THR A 316 -6.90 -39.56 28.52
N THR A 317 -7.64 -40.35 27.80
CA THR A 317 -8.78 -41.12 28.34
C THR A 317 -8.26 -42.18 29.30
N ARG A 318 -8.77 -42.13 30.50
CA ARG A 318 -8.75 -43.24 31.46
C ARG A 318 -10.10 -43.96 31.45
#